data_ee6f503efaa7225572aeee3396279e2c
#
_entry.id   ee6f503efaa7225572aeee3396279e2c
#
_cell.length_a   1.000
_cell.length_b   1.000
_cell.length_c   1.000
_cell.angle_alpha   90.00
_cell.angle_beta   90.00
_cell.angle_gamma   90.00
#
_symmetry.space_group_name_H-M   'P 1'
#
loop_
_entity.id
_entity.type
_entity.pdbx_description
1 polymer ?
#
loop_
_entity_poly.entity_id
_entity_poly.type
_entity_poly.pdbx_seq_one_letter_code
_entity_poly.pdbx_strand_id
1 'polypeptide(L)'
;MWQTLAKARSDESRTDVMKNNAMQRATNAFNEEASRELSGIVENGHVEVGLEGALKERVGGAVRAFTPIVNTETVTVFSQQGVVRESSDDNQSRVIGHVGFGARWMPFVASDLLLGANLFFDQDLTRNHRRVSLGGELADADLMLSANVYQHVSGWRSSEDFASDYVEERAADGWDVRARYKVPYVEHLTLMGSYERWRGDHVAALGASDSIGKNPSAYQIGLEYRPVPALLFSASQQWDSVNEKSTRIGVAMNVPISC
;
A
#
# COMPACT_ATOMS: atom_id res chain seq x y z
N MET A 1 1.93 -3.42 1.45
CA MET A 1 2.40 -4.26 2.56
C MET A 1 3.87 -4.55 2.36
N TRP A 2 4.68 -4.11 3.27
CA TRP A 2 6.08 -4.48 3.33
C TRP A 2 6.17 -5.81 4.06
N GLN A 3 6.35 -6.88 3.31
CA GLN A 3 6.38 -8.21 3.90
C GLN A 3 7.80 -8.72 4.01
N THR A 4 8.11 -9.22 5.18
CA THR A 4 9.42 -9.73 5.53
C THR A 4 9.38 -11.25 5.57
N LEU A 5 10.36 -11.87 4.92
CA LEU A 5 10.65 -13.29 5.08
C LEU A 5 11.61 -13.43 6.24
N ALA A 6 11.20 -14.15 7.29
CA ALA A 6 12.07 -14.50 8.40
C ALA A 6 12.59 -15.93 8.23
N LYS A 7 13.90 -16.13 8.43
CA LYS A 7 14.55 -17.43 8.44
C LYS A 7 15.16 -17.64 9.81
N ALA A 8 14.53 -18.48 10.62
CA ALA A 8 15.09 -18.92 11.87
C ALA A 8 16.11 -20.04 11.65
N ARG A 9 17.28 -19.92 12.22
CA ARG A 9 18.36 -20.92 12.17
C ARG A 9 18.32 -21.98 13.27
N SER A 10 17.43 -21.86 14.26
CA SER A 10 17.23 -22.84 15.33
C SER A 10 15.83 -22.78 15.92
N ASP A 11 15.35 -23.92 16.42
CA ASP A 11 14.01 -24.29 16.87
C ASP A 11 13.47 -23.58 18.12
N GLU A 12 14.04 -22.49 18.56
CA GLU A 12 13.63 -21.78 19.77
C GLU A 12 13.46 -20.28 19.51
N SER A 13 12.28 -19.91 19.19
CA SER A 13 11.69 -18.65 19.67
C SER A 13 10.42 -18.32 18.88
N ARG A 14 9.30 -18.71 19.42
CA ARG A 14 7.97 -18.17 19.12
C ARG A 14 7.83 -16.84 19.86
N THR A 15 8.31 -15.75 19.32
CA THR A 15 7.97 -14.46 19.90
C THR A 15 8.08 -13.36 18.85
N ASP A 16 6.97 -12.71 18.62
CA ASP A 16 6.81 -11.34 18.16
C ASP A 16 7.42 -10.96 16.81
N VAL A 17 6.84 -11.49 15.74
CA VAL A 17 7.04 -10.99 14.38
C VAL A 17 6.06 -9.88 14.10
N MET A 18 6.60 -8.75 13.76
CA MET A 18 5.98 -7.45 13.80
C MET A 18 5.04 -7.10 12.66
N LYS A 19 4.13 -6.30 13.00
CA LYS A 19 3.01 -5.66 12.34
C LYS A 19 3.43 -4.71 11.22
N ASN A 20 3.38 -5.13 9.96
CA ASN A 20 3.87 -4.36 8.80
C ASN A 20 2.77 -4.02 7.76
N ASN A 21 1.59 -3.69 8.22
CA ASN A 21 0.43 -3.58 7.34
C ASN A 21 0.05 -2.17 6.85
N ALA A 22 0.50 -1.10 7.50
CA ALA A 22 0.03 0.24 7.18
C ALA A 22 0.59 0.80 5.86
N MET A 23 1.80 0.42 5.48
CA MET A 23 2.51 1.04 4.38
C MET A 23 2.02 0.65 2.99
N GLN A 24 1.76 -0.61 2.76
CA GLN A 24 1.28 -1.02 1.45
C GLN A 24 -0.06 -0.37 1.12
N ARG A 25 -0.90 -0.23 2.13
CA ARG A 25 -2.19 0.42 1.99
C ARG A 25 -2.06 1.91 1.74
N ALA A 26 -1.06 2.52 2.35
CA ALA A 26 -0.79 3.91 2.12
C ALA A 26 -0.29 4.16 0.69
N THR A 27 0.67 3.38 0.19
CA THR A 27 1.13 3.47 -1.21
C THR A 27 0.02 3.13 -2.19
N ASN A 28 -0.85 2.19 -1.80
CA ASN A 28 -1.94 1.73 -2.64
C ASN A 28 -3.12 2.69 -2.67
N ALA A 29 -3.53 3.24 -1.51
CA ALA A 29 -4.53 4.29 -1.45
C ALA A 29 -4.08 5.52 -2.27
N PHE A 30 -2.79 5.82 -2.27
CA PHE A 30 -2.23 6.90 -3.05
C PHE A 30 -2.25 6.62 -4.57
N ASN A 31 -1.84 5.44 -5.01
CA ASN A 31 -1.93 5.05 -6.42
C ASN A 31 -3.38 5.07 -6.91
N GLU A 32 -4.30 4.68 -6.04
CA GLU A 32 -5.73 4.67 -6.32
C GLU A 32 -6.36 6.05 -6.29
N GLU A 33 -5.92 6.92 -5.39
CA GLU A 33 -6.36 8.31 -5.29
C GLU A 33 -5.96 9.13 -6.51
N ALA A 34 -4.71 8.98 -6.93
CA ALA A 34 -4.21 9.64 -8.14
C ALA A 34 -5.02 9.27 -9.40
N SER A 35 -5.59 8.07 -9.45
CA SER A 35 -6.45 7.65 -10.57
C SER A 35 -7.82 8.29 -10.56
N ARG A 36 -8.39 8.56 -9.38
CA ARG A 36 -9.70 9.20 -9.25
C ARG A 36 -9.69 10.68 -9.63
N GLU A 37 -8.62 11.35 -9.30
CA GLU A 37 -8.52 12.80 -9.51
C GLU A 37 -8.15 13.18 -10.94
N LEU A 38 -7.75 12.22 -11.78
CA LEU A 38 -7.43 12.50 -13.19
C LEU A 38 -8.62 13.01 -14.01
N SER A 39 -9.83 12.72 -13.60
CA SER A 39 -11.01 13.32 -14.25
C SER A 39 -11.34 14.74 -13.78
N GLY A 40 -10.66 15.26 -12.74
CA GLY A 40 -10.96 16.57 -12.17
C GLY A 40 -9.77 17.47 -11.82
N ILE A 41 -8.54 16.95 -11.74
CA ILE A 41 -7.35 17.74 -11.34
C ILE A 41 -6.18 17.42 -12.26
N VAL A 42 -6.34 17.85 -13.50
CA VAL A 42 -5.38 17.53 -14.58
C VAL A 42 -4.17 18.46 -14.60
N GLU A 43 -4.14 19.55 -13.85
CA GLU A 43 -3.10 20.58 -14.01
C GLU A 43 -2.07 20.68 -12.89
N ASN A 44 -2.34 20.16 -11.67
CA ASN A 44 -1.48 20.41 -10.52
C ASN A 44 -1.13 19.14 -9.74
N GLY A 45 0.08 19.07 -9.18
CA GLY A 45 0.48 18.05 -8.24
C GLY A 45 -0.27 18.17 -6.90
N HIS A 46 -0.24 17.13 -6.07
CA HIS A 46 -0.82 17.20 -4.72
C HIS A 46 0.05 16.47 -3.70
N VAL A 47 -0.12 16.83 -2.45
CA VAL A 47 0.46 16.15 -1.29
C VAL A 47 -0.66 15.59 -0.42
N GLU A 48 -0.57 14.32 -0.13
CA GLU A 48 -1.44 13.64 0.82
C GLU A 48 -0.73 13.47 2.15
N VAL A 49 -1.40 13.78 3.24
CA VAL A 49 -0.99 13.49 4.61
C VAL A 49 -2.06 12.61 5.24
N GLY A 50 -1.69 11.40 5.64
CA GLY A 50 -2.62 10.42 6.20
C GLY A 50 -2.17 9.90 7.55
N LEU A 51 -3.16 9.54 8.37
CA LEU A 51 -3.01 8.79 9.59
C LEU A 51 -3.87 7.53 9.47
N GLU A 52 -3.28 6.39 9.74
CA GLU A 52 -3.96 5.10 9.74
C GLU A 52 -3.51 4.28 10.95
N GLY A 53 -4.44 3.59 11.57
CA GLY A 53 -4.16 2.71 12.70
C GLY A 53 -5.15 1.56 12.77
N ALA A 54 -4.70 0.41 13.28
CA ALA A 54 -5.60 -0.65 13.69
C ALA A 54 -6.18 -0.32 15.09
N LEU A 55 -7.40 -0.79 15.37
CA LEU A 55 -8.12 -0.48 16.62
C LEU A 55 -7.38 -0.88 17.90
N LYS A 56 -6.36 -1.73 17.79
CA LYS A 56 -5.52 -2.21 18.90
C LYS A 56 -4.05 -1.87 18.75
N GLU A 57 -3.68 -1.02 17.77
CA GLU A 57 -2.29 -0.72 17.43
C GLU A 57 -2.04 0.78 17.45
N ARG A 58 -0.77 1.17 17.54
CA ARG A 58 -0.39 2.59 17.45
C ARG A 58 -0.66 3.13 16.05
N VAL A 59 -1.01 4.40 15.99
CA VAL A 59 -1.28 5.11 14.73
C VAL A 59 0.02 5.33 13.98
N GLY A 60 0.06 4.93 12.73
CA GLY A 60 1.10 5.26 11.77
C GLY A 60 0.80 6.57 11.04
N GLY A 61 1.80 7.13 10.37
CA GLY A 61 1.67 8.34 9.58
C GLY A 61 2.29 8.19 8.20
N ALA A 62 1.72 8.86 7.22
CA ALA A 62 2.21 8.86 5.84
C ALA A 62 2.16 10.26 5.24
N VAL A 63 3.21 10.59 4.50
CA VAL A 63 3.24 11.78 3.63
C VAL A 63 3.61 11.31 2.24
N ARG A 64 2.84 11.72 1.25
CA ARG A 64 3.04 11.36 -0.15
C ARG A 64 2.87 12.55 -1.04
N ALA A 65 3.64 12.59 -2.10
CA ALA A 65 3.53 13.60 -3.14
C ALA A 65 3.32 12.93 -4.50
N PHE A 66 2.39 13.45 -5.26
CA PHE A 66 2.16 13.12 -6.65
C PHE A 66 2.52 14.35 -7.50
N THR A 67 3.32 14.12 -8.54
CA THR A 67 3.78 15.18 -9.43
C THR A 67 3.58 14.75 -10.87
N PRO A 68 2.66 15.36 -11.62
CA PRO A 68 2.56 15.15 -13.06
C PRO A 68 3.80 15.76 -13.74
N ILE A 69 4.43 14.98 -14.62
CA ILE A 69 5.62 15.38 -15.39
C ILE A 69 5.18 15.78 -16.80
N VAL A 70 4.29 15.00 -17.38
CA VAL A 70 3.63 15.27 -18.65
C VAL A 70 2.14 15.11 -18.44
N ASN A 71 1.39 16.07 -18.91
CA ASN A 71 -0.05 16.04 -18.76
C ASN A 71 -0.71 16.58 -20.03
N THR A 72 -1.39 15.70 -20.75
CA THR A 72 -2.15 15.98 -21.97
C THR A 72 -3.57 15.47 -21.80
N GLU A 73 -4.44 15.75 -22.74
CA GLU A 73 -5.83 15.27 -22.72
C GLU A 73 -5.95 13.73 -22.65
N THR A 74 -4.96 13.01 -23.15
CA THR A 74 -5.01 11.54 -23.27
C THR A 74 -3.91 10.81 -22.52
N VAL A 75 -2.81 11.47 -22.14
CA VAL A 75 -1.67 10.86 -21.50
C VAL A 75 -1.20 11.70 -20.32
N THR A 76 -1.03 11.05 -19.18
CA THR A 76 -0.35 11.62 -18.01
C THR A 76 0.84 10.76 -17.67
N VAL A 77 2.03 11.34 -17.60
CA VAL A 77 3.23 10.73 -17.00
C VAL A 77 3.47 11.41 -15.67
N PHE A 78 3.71 10.63 -14.64
CA PHE A 78 3.84 11.17 -13.28
C PHE A 78 4.97 10.51 -12.49
N SER A 79 5.41 11.20 -11.44
CA SER A 79 6.21 10.62 -10.38
C SER A 79 5.42 10.64 -9.07
N GLN A 80 5.70 9.65 -8.23
CA GLN A 80 5.17 9.55 -6.88
C GLN A 80 6.32 9.30 -5.91
N GLN A 81 6.33 10.01 -4.81
CA GLN A 81 7.28 9.81 -3.73
C GLN A 81 6.58 9.95 -2.39
N GLY A 82 7.10 9.25 -1.39
CA GLY A 82 6.54 9.39 -0.06
C GLY A 82 7.37 8.69 1.00
N VAL A 83 6.97 8.97 2.23
CA VAL A 83 7.52 8.34 3.42
C VAL A 83 6.37 7.90 4.30
N VAL A 84 6.46 6.67 4.79
CA VAL A 84 5.50 6.09 5.71
C VAL A 84 6.22 5.66 6.97
N ARG A 85 5.70 6.05 8.11
CA ARG A 85 6.11 5.56 9.41
C ARG A 85 5.07 4.58 9.91
N GLU A 86 5.48 3.34 10.07
CA GLU A 86 4.71 2.31 10.77
C GLU A 86 5.09 2.31 12.24
N SER A 87 4.12 2.22 13.13
CA SER A 87 4.35 2.08 14.57
C SER A 87 3.87 0.73 15.02
N SER A 88 4.71 0.02 15.79
CA SER A 88 4.39 -1.25 16.44
C SER A 88 4.20 -1.06 17.94
N ASP A 89 3.43 -1.96 18.58
CA ASP A 89 3.21 -1.96 20.03
C ASP A 89 4.49 -2.18 20.83
N ASP A 90 5.48 -2.88 20.25
CA ASP A 90 6.76 -3.21 20.90
C ASP A 90 7.82 -2.10 20.81
N ASN A 91 7.40 -0.86 20.57
CA ASN A 91 8.27 0.30 20.42
C ASN A 91 9.22 0.26 19.21
N GLN A 92 9.01 -0.66 18.29
CA GLN A 92 9.78 -0.77 17.06
C GLN A 92 8.98 -0.10 15.94
N SER A 93 9.46 1.03 15.44
CA SER A 93 8.85 1.72 14.31
C SER A 93 9.69 1.50 13.06
N ARG A 94 9.03 1.31 11.91
CA ARG A 94 9.69 1.28 10.61
C ARG A 94 9.38 2.54 9.83
N VAL A 95 10.39 3.07 9.17
CA VAL A 95 10.27 4.19 8.26
C VAL A 95 10.62 3.71 6.86
N ILE A 96 9.70 3.89 5.95
CA ILE A 96 9.86 3.39 4.59
C ILE A 96 9.64 4.53 3.60
N GLY A 97 10.64 4.74 2.75
CA GLY A 97 10.57 5.64 1.62
C GLY A 97 10.18 4.88 0.36
N HIS A 98 9.40 5.51 -0.49
CA HIS A 98 9.09 4.99 -1.82
C HIS A 98 9.20 6.08 -2.86
N VAL A 99 9.61 5.69 -4.05
CA VAL A 99 9.62 6.51 -5.25
C VAL A 99 9.14 5.68 -6.42
N GLY A 100 8.29 6.26 -7.25
CA GLY A 100 7.76 5.58 -8.41
C GLY A 100 7.50 6.52 -9.57
N PHE A 101 7.38 5.91 -10.75
CA PHE A 101 6.99 6.56 -11.98
C PHE A 101 5.87 5.75 -12.62
N GLY A 102 4.96 6.45 -13.26
CA GLY A 102 3.85 5.82 -13.97
C GLY A 102 3.40 6.63 -15.17
N ALA A 103 2.64 5.96 -16.01
CA ALA A 103 1.96 6.58 -17.12
C ALA A 103 0.52 6.09 -17.16
N ARG A 104 -0.39 6.98 -17.50
CA ARG A 104 -1.81 6.74 -17.70
C ARG A 104 -2.21 7.20 -19.09
N TRP A 105 -3.08 6.45 -19.70
CA TRP A 105 -3.54 6.71 -21.05
C TRP A 105 -5.04 6.49 -21.15
N MET A 106 -5.74 7.48 -21.72
CA MET A 106 -7.15 7.40 -22.10
C MET A 106 -7.21 7.20 -23.62
N PRO A 107 -7.42 5.95 -24.10
CA PRO A 107 -7.35 5.62 -25.52
C PRO A 107 -8.42 6.31 -26.36
N PHE A 108 -9.55 6.66 -25.73
CA PHE A 108 -10.66 7.31 -26.39
C PHE A 108 -11.17 8.46 -25.50
N VAL A 109 -11.06 9.69 -25.96
CA VAL A 109 -11.54 10.89 -25.24
C VAL A 109 -13.05 10.82 -24.93
N ALA A 110 -13.80 10.06 -25.74
CA ALA A 110 -15.24 9.83 -25.52
C ALA A 110 -15.58 8.66 -24.60
N SER A 111 -14.59 7.93 -24.11
CA SER A 111 -14.77 6.84 -23.15
C SER A 111 -14.06 7.18 -21.86
N ASP A 112 -14.70 6.91 -20.71
CA ASP A 112 -14.09 7.09 -19.39
C ASP A 112 -13.03 6.01 -19.07
N LEU A 113 -12.58 5.24 -20.08
CA LEU A 113 -11.61 4.17 -19.92
C LEU A 113 -10.19 4.75 -19.76
N LEU A 114 -9.57 4.41 -18.65
CA LEU A 114 -8.19 4.74 -18.34
C LEU A 114 -7.37 3.44 -18.18
N LEU A 115 -6.23 3.41 -18.85
CA LEU A 115 -5.21 2.36 -18.69
C LEU A 115 -3.97 2.98 -18.05
N GLY A 116 -3.37 2.28 -17.11
CA GLY A 116 -2.16 2.76 -16.44
C GLY A 116 -1.12 1.67 -16.23
N ALA A 117 0.13 2.08 -16.16
CA ALA A 117 1.26 1.26 -15.73
C ALA A 117 2.19 2.08 -14.83
N ASN A 118 2.79 1.41 -13.85
CA ASN A 118 3.69 2.06 -12.91
C ASN A 118 4.84 1.14 -12.48
N LEU A 119 5.93 1.74 -12.03
CA LEU A 119 7.08 1.09 -11.47
C LEU A 119 7.46 1.82 -10.18
N PHE A 120 7.60 1.08 -9.07
CA PHE A 120 8.02 1.63 -7.79
C PHE A 120 9.28 0.96 -7.25
N PHE A 121 10.02 1.76 -6.51
CA PHE A 121 11.13 1.33 -5.67
C PHE A 121 10.81 1.72 -4.23
N ASP A 122 10.84 0.73 -3.34
CA ASP A 122 10.61 0.88 -1.91
C ASP A 122 11.93 0.61 -1.15
N GLN A 123 12.25 1.47 -0.20
CA GLN A 123 13.38 1.37 0.70
C GLN A 123 12.89 1.44 2.15
N ASP A 124 13.01 0.34 2.88
CA ASP A 124 12.93 0.37 4.34
C ASP A 124 14.20 1.06 4.88
N LEU A 125 14.04 2.29 5.38
CA LEU A 125 15.14 3.11 5.89
C LEU A 125 15.61 2.62 7.28
N THR A 126 14.77 1.88 7.98
CA THR A 126 15.06 1.37 9.32
C THR A 126 15.80 0.03 9.27
N ARG A 127 15.35 -0.90 8.44
CA ARG A 127 15.93 -2.26 8.30
C ARG A 127 16.74 -2.44 7.03
N ASN A 128 16.77 -1.40 6.18
CA ASN A 128 17.55 -1.35 4.94
C ASN A 128 17.16 -2.41 3.91
N HIS A 129 15.90 -2.87 3.92
CA HIS A 129 15.38 -3.75 2.88
C HIS A 129 14.92 -2.95 1.68
N ARG A 130 15.00 -3.56 0.49
CA ARG A 130 14.66 -2.95 -0.78
C ARG A 130 13.76 -3.86 -1.60
N ARG A 131 12.81 -3.23 -2.29
CA ARG A 131 11.85 -3.93 -3.15
C ARG A 131 11.54 -3.07 -4.36
N VAL A 132 11.28 -3.71 -5.49
CA VAL A 132 10.69 -3.10 -6.68
C VAL A 132 9.31 -3.67 -6.90
N SER A 133 8.44 -2.89 -7.53
CA SER A 133 7.13 -3.36 -7.96
C SER A 133 6.77 -2.83 -9.34
N LEU A 134 6.09 -3.65 -10.11
CA LEU A 134 5.48 -3.30 -11.40
C LEU A 134 3.97 -3.42 -11.24
N GLY A 135 3.23 -2.40 -11.63
CA GLY A 135 1.78 -2.34 -11.53
C GLY A 135 1.09 -2.01 -12.85
N GLY A 136 -0.16 -2.46 -12.94
CA GLY A 136 -1.09 -2.12 -14.01
C GLY A 136 -2.43 -1.64 -13.44
N GLU A 137 -3.07 -0.70 -14.12
CA GLU A 137 -4.34 -0.10 -13.75
C GLU A 137 -5.31 -0.12 -14.91
N LEU A 138 -6.57 -0.36 -14.62
CA LEU A 138 -7.69 -0.18 -15.52
C LEU A 138 -8.80 0.50 -14.74
N ALA A 139 -9.30 1.62 -15.23
CA ALA A 139 -10.36 2.35 -14.57
C ALA A 139 -11.40 2.87 -15.57
N ASP A 140 -12.63 2.99 -15.11
CA ASP A 140 -13.70 3.73 -15.76
C ASP A 140 -14.33 4.72 -14.75
N ALA A 141 -15.50 5.26 -15.06
CA ALA A 141 -16.17 6.26 -14.22
C ALA A 141 -16.46 5.77 -12.79
N ASP A 142 -16.74 4.48 -12.60
CA ASP A 142 -17.21 3.92 -11.34
C ASP A 142 -16.33 2.81 -10.77
N LEU A 143 -15.60 2.09 -11.62
CA LEU A 143 -14.78 0.94 -11.24
C LEU A 143 -13.30 1.20 -11.54
N MET A 144 -12.47 0.87 -10.59
CA MET A 144 -11.03 0.81 -10.78
C MET A 144 -10.51 -0.56 -10.38
N LEU A 145 -9.70 -1.14 -11.24
CA LEU A 145 -8.96 -2.37 -11.00
C LEU A 145 -7.46 -2.08 -11.06
N SER A 146 -6.70 -2.66 -10.16
CA SER A 146 -5.23 -2.61 -10.21
C SER A 146 -4.63 -3.96 -9.83
N ALA A 147 -3.45 -4.23 -10.38
CA ALA A 147 -2.67 -5.42 -10.06
C ALA A 147 -1.18 -5.05 -9.98
N ASN A 148 -0.47 -5.59 -9.00
CA ASN A 148 0.94 -5.34 -8.79
C ASN A 148 1.70 -6.64 -8.55
N VAL A 149 2.96 -6.66 -9.01
CA VAL A 149 3.93 -7.72 -8.71
C VAL A 149 5.10 -7.10 -7.98
N TYR A 150 5.55 -7.76 -6.92
CA TYR A 150 6.61 -7.29 -6.03
C TYR A 150 7.79 -8.24 -6.06
N GLN A 151 9.00 -7.67 -6.12
CA GLN A 151 10.25 -8.42 -6.07
C GLN A 151 11.25 -7.77 -5.13
N HIS A 152 11.82 -8.55 -4.21
CA HIS A 152 12.91 -8.07 -3.38
C HIS A 152 14.16 -7.78 -4.21
N VAL A 153 14.91 -6.77 -3.80
CA VAL A 153 16.21 -6.40 -4.41
C VAL A 153 17.34 -6.61 -3.41
N SER A 154 17.06 -6.44 -2.11
CA SER A 154 18.03 -6.72 -1.05
C SER A 154 18.04 -8.21 -0.67
N GLY A 155 19.20 -8.70 -0.29
CA GLY A 155 19.37 -10.04 0.28
C GLY A 155 18.88 -10.14 1.73
N TRP A 156 19.13 -11.30 2.31
CA TRP A 156 18.91 -11.57 3.73
C TRP A 156 19.80 -10.69 4.61
N ARG A 157 19.25 -10.22 5.72
CA ARG A 157 19.92 -9.39 6.73
C ARG A 157 19.50 -9.86 8.11
N SER A 158 20.38 -9.69 9.10
CA SER A 158 20.02 -9.95 10.49
C SER A 158 18.82 -9.09 10.89
N SER A 159 17.83 -9.72 11.50
CA SER A 159 16.64 -9.02 11.95
C SER A 159 16.91 -8.35 13.30
N GLU A 160 16.56 -7.07 13.40
CA GLU A 160 16.56 -6.34 14.65
C GLU A 160 15.21 -6.47 15.40
N ASP A 161 14.21 -7.03 14.74
CA ASP A 161 12.86 -7.18 15.27
C ASP A 161 12.70 -8.47 16.11
N PHE A 162 13.69 -9.35 16.07
CA PHE A 162 13.70 -10.59 16.85
C PHE A 162 14.80 -10.53 17.90
N ALA A 163 14.49 -10.89 19.13
CA ALA A 163 15.42 -10.94 20.25
C ALA A 163 16.56 -11.98 20.11
N SER A 164 16.65 -12.66 18.99
CA SER A 164 17.63 -13.71 18.70
C SER A 164 18.56 -13.28 17.59
N ASP A 165 19.86 -13.30 17.83
CA ASP A 165 20.94 -12.99 16.87
C ASP A 165 20.97 -13.93 15.63
N TYR A 166 20.05 -14.89 15.55
CA TYR A 166 20.03 -15.92 14.53
C TYR A 166 18.89 -15.80 13.53
N VAL A 167 18.11 -14.72 13.56
CA VAL A 167 17.01 -14.49 12.63
C VAL A 167 17.44 -13.54 11.53
N GLU A 168 17.29 -13.96 10.28
CA GLU A 168 17.51 -13.13 9.11
C GLU A 168 16.16 -12.83 8.46
N GLU A 169 16.00 -11.61 7.95
CA GLU A 169 14.82 -11.14 7.25
C GLU A 169 15.15 -10.53 5.89
N ARG A 170 14.18 -10.50 5.00
CA ARG A 170 14.20 -9.74 3.74
C ARG A 170 12.78 -9.40 3.30
N ALA A 171 12.65 -8.48 2.36
CA ALA A 171 11.37 -8.21 1.71
C ALA A 171 10.84 -9.47 1.01
N ALA A 172 9.54 -9.73 1.11
CA ALA A 172 8.89 -10.84 0.43
C ALA A 172 8.54 -10.51 -1.01
N ASP A 173 8.64 -11.52 -1.89
CA ASP A 173 8.07 -11.49 -3.23
C ASP A 173 6.57 -11.79 -3.17
N GLY A 174 5.80 -11.21 -4.07
CA GLY A 174 4.37 -11.45 -4.09
C GLY A 174 3.65 -10.70 -5.19
N TRP A 175 2.34 -10.73 -5.10
CA TRP A 175 1.45 -9.96 -5.98
C TRP A 175 0.15 -9.64 -5.28
N ASP A 176 -0.53 -8.63 -5.76
CA ASP A 176 -1.89 -8.30 -5.34
C ASP A 176 -2.77 -7.86 -6.49
N VAL A 177 -4.07 -7.92 -6.25
CA VAL A 177 -5.11 -7.32 -7.08
C VAL A 177 -6.05 -6.54 -6.18
N ARG A 178 -6.58 -5.43 -6.70
CA ARG A 178 -7.50 -4.54 -5.99
C ARG A 178 -8.60 -4.08 -6.88
N ALA A 179 -9.76 -3.87 -6.27
CA ALA A 179 -10.92 -3.28 -6.89
C ALA A 179 -11.45 -2.15 -6.01
N ARG A 180 -11.89 -1.08 -6.63
CA ARG A 180 -12.61 0.04 -6.00
C ARG A 180 -13.84 0.34 -6.83
N TYR A 181 -14.97 0.51 -6.17
CA TYR A 181 -16.24 0.74 -6.81
C TYR A 181 -16.98 1.89 -6.13
N LYS A 182 -17.26 2.94 -6.89
CA LYS A 182 -18.12 4.03 -6.42
C LYS A 182 -19.54 3.50 -6.31
N VAL A 183 -20.15 3.66 -5.15
CA VAL A 183 -21.51 3.17 -4.92
C VAL A 183 -22.50 4.08 -5.66
N PRO A 184 -23.26 3.55 -6.63
CA PRO A 184 -24.27 4.36 -7.30
C PRO A 184 -25.29 4.91 -6.31
N TYR A 185 -25.71 6.14 -6.52
CA TYR A 185 -26.73 6.83 -5.69
C TYR A 185 -26.30 7.14 -4.25
N VAL A 186 -25.10 6.77 -3.82
CA VAL A 186 -24.53 7.16 -2.52
C VAL A 186 -23.29 8.01 -2.77
N GLU A 187 -23.50 9.31 -2.77
CA GLU A 187 -22.41 10.25 -3.04
C GLU A 187 -21.25 10.05 -2.06
N HIS A 188 -20.04 10.18 -2.58
CA HIS A 188 -18.80 10.16 -1.80
C HIS A 188 -18.45 8.81 -1.14
N LEU A 189 -19.19 7.74 -1.43
CA LEU A 189 -18.92 6.41 -0.89
C LEU A 189 -18.29 5.50 -1.94
N THR A 190 -17.22 4.81 -1.54
CA THR A 190 -16.55 3.79 -2.35
C THR A 190 -16.39 2.51 -1.57
N LEU A 191 -16.71 1.40 -2.20
CA LEU A 191 -16.35 0.07 -1.75
C LEU A 191 -14.95 -0.27 -2.23
N MET A 192 -14.16 -0.93 -1.40
CA MET A 192 -12.86 -1.45 -1.79
C MET A 192 -12.72 -2.91 -1.40
N GLY A 193 -12.00 -3.64 -2.25
CA GLY A 193 -11.62 -5.02 -2.03
C GLY A 193 -10.22 -5.28 -2.51
N SER A 194 -9.48 -6.16 -1.84
CA SER A 194 -8.18 -6.60 -2.31
C SER A 194 -7.92 -8.06 -1.97
N TYR A 195 -7.08 -8.67 -2.79
CA TYR A 195 -6.49 -9.96 -2.53
C TYR A 195 -4.99 -9.89 -2.79
N GLU A 196 -4.20 -10.48 -1.90
CA GLU A 196 -2.76 -10.51 -2.00
C GLU A 196 -2.23 -11.91 -1.70
N ARG A 197 -1.11 -12.25 -2.32
CA ARG A 197 -0.40 -13.50 -2.08
C ARG A 197 1.11 -13.28 -2.08
N TRP A 198 1.75 -13.84 -1.08
CA TRP A 198 3.18 -13.69 -0.85
C TRP A 198 3.88 -15.03 -0.93
N ARG A 199 5.18 -15.01 -1.25
CA ARG A 199 5.97 -16.22 -1.44
C ARG A 199 7.05 -16.32 -0.37
N GLY A 200 7.14 -17.48 0.26
CA GLY A 200 8.16 -17.82 1.25
C GLY A 200 7.65 -18.79 2.29
N ASP A 201 8.56 -19.45 2.99
CA ASP A 201 8.19 -20.44 3.99
C ASP A 201 7.75 -19.83 5.33
N HIS A 202 8.20 -18.60 5.63
CA HIS A 202 7.90 -17.87 6.86
C HIS A 202 7.63 -16.39 6.51
N VAL A 203 6.41 -16.10 6.08
CA VAL A 203 5.98 -14.74 5.70
C VAL A 203 4.91 -14.25 6.65
N ALA A 204 5.13 -13.06 7.22
CA ALA A 204 4.14 -12.35 8.02
C ALA A 204 3.14 -11.62 7.11
N ALA A 205 1.95 -12.19 6.91
CA ALA A 205 0.95 -11.63 5.99
C ALA A 205 0.26 -10.38 6.55
N LEU A 206 -0.06 -10.36 7.83
CA LEU A 206 -0.66 -9.21 8.50
C LEU A 206 0.34 -8.39 9.35
N GLY A 207 1.62 -8.76 9.28
CA GLY A 207 2.68 -8.09 10.01
C GLY A 207 2.69 -8.41 11.51
N ALA A 208 1.98 -9.43 11.95
CA ALA A 208 2.00 -9.91 13.32
C ALA A 208 2.81 -11.21 13.45
N SER A 209 3.39 -11.45 14.63
CA SER A 209 4.11 -12.69 14.93
C SER A 209 3.27 -13.95 14.74
N ASP A 210 1.98 -13.82 14.99
CA ASP A 210 1.03 -14.93 14.92
C ASP A 210 0.54 -15.21 13.49
N SER A 211 0.85 -14.33 12.54
CA SER A 211 0.43 -14.43 11.13
C SER A 211 1.51 -14.99 10.18
N ILE A 212 2.56 -15.62 10.73
CA ILE A 212 3.61 -16.22 9.91
C ILE A 212 3.11 -17.50 9.28
N GLY A 213 3.15 -17.56 7.96
CA GLY A 213 2.71 -18.72 7.20
C GLY A 213 3.59 -18.99 5.97
N LYS A 214 3.40 -20.21 5.42
CA LYS A 214 4.01 -20.58 4.15
C LYS A 214 3.14 -20.10 3.01
N ASN A 215 3.73 -19.25 2.14
CA ASN A 215 3.04 -18.66 0.99
C ASN A 215 1.66 -18.08 1.37
N PRO A 216 1.58 -17.22 2.39
CA PRO A 216 0.30 -16.76 2.88
C PRO A 216 -0.42 -15.88 1.86
N SER A 217 -1.73 -15.83 1.99
CA SER A 217 -2.60 -14.90 1.27
C SER A 217 -3.46 -14.14 2.26
N ALA A 218 -3.89 -12.96 1.85
CA ALA A 218 -4.86 -12.18 2.61
C ALA A 218 -5.88 -11.53 1.67
N TYR A 219 -7.08 -11.31 2.17
CA TYR A 219 -8.10 -10.53 1.49
C TYR A 219 -8.64 -9.46 2.42
N GLN A 220 -9.05 -8.35 1.82
CA GLN A 220 -9.58 -7.20 2.54
C GLN A 220 -10.85 -6.71 1.87
N ILE A 221 -11.78 -6.23 2.70
CA ILE A 221 -12.95 -5.47 2.28
C ILE A 221 -13.00 -4.20 3.10
N GLY A 222 -13.40 -3.10 2.48
CA GLY A 222 -13.47 -1.82 3.16
C GLY A 222 -14.39 -0.82 2.47
N LEU A 223 -14.52 0.31 3.15
CA LEU A 223 -15.28 1.47 2.73
C LEU A 223 -14.40 2.70 2.81
N GLU A 224 -14.59 3.60 1.88
CA GLU A 224 -14.05 4.95 1.91
C GLU A 224 -15.17 5.96 1.75
N TYR A 225 -15.11 7.01 2.54
CA TYR A 225 -16.04 8.11 2.50
C TYR A 225 -15.30 9.44 2.36
N ARG A 226 -15.60 10.17 1.30
CA ARG A 226 -14.95 11.44 0.96
C ARG A 226 -15.99 12.58 0.95
N PRO A 227 -16.34 13.15 2.10
CA PRO A 227 -17.36 14.21 2.18
C PRO A 227 -16.98 15.46 1.40
N VAL A 228 -15.70 15.75 1.31
CA VAL A 228 -15.12 16.84 0.51
C VAL A 228 -13.83 16.36 -0.14
N PRO A 229 -13.37 16.96 -1.26
CA PRO A 229 -12.17 16.52 -1.97
C PRO A 229 -10.91 16.47 -1.10
N ALA A 230 -10.81 17.35 -0.11
CA ALA A 230 -9.65 17.41 0.78
C ALA A 230 -9.64 16.37 1.90
N LEU A 231 -10.73 15.64 2.17
CA LEU A 231 -10.83 14.79 3.35
C LEU A 231 -11.36 13.40 3.02
N LEU A 232 -10.61 12.36 3.41
CA LEU A 232 -10.94 10.96 3.25
C LEU A 232 -11.02 10.26 4.60
N PHE A 233 -12.09 9.52 4.83
CA PHE A 233 -12.22 8.54 5.91
C PHE A 233 -12.22 7.15 5.32
N SER A 234 -11.55 6.21 5.97
CA SER A 234 -11.52 4.81 5.57
C SER A 234 -11.77 3.86 6.73
N ALA A 235 -12.44 2.76 6.45
CA ALA A 235 -12.59 1.65 7.38
C ALA A 235 -12.49 0.33 6.61
N SER A 236 -11.70 -0.61 7.11
CA SER A 236 -11.52 -1.89 6.45
C SER A 236 -11.27 -3.04 7.42
N GLN A 237 -11.65 -4.22 6.98
CA GLN A 237 -11.38 -5.48 7.63
C GLN A 237 -10.55 -6.36 6.69
N GLN A 238 -9.49 -6.94 7.23
CA GLN A 238 -8.63 -7.88 6.52
C GLN A 238 -8.59 -9.22 7.25
N TRP A 239 -8.47 -10.29 6.48
CA TRP A 239 -8.30 -11.66 6.94
C TRP A 239 -7.14 -12.28 6.18
N ASP A 240 -6.36 -13.09 6.85
CA ASP A 240 -5.29 -13.86 6.23
C ASP A 240 -5.56 -15.37 6.22
N SER A 241 -4.69 -16.12 5.54
CA SER A 241 -4.79 -17.57 5.44
C SER A 241 -4.41 -18.34 6.71
N VAL A 242 -3.94 -17.66 7.75
CA VAL A 242 -3.64 -18.23 9.08
C VAL A 242 -4.68 -17.84 10.14
N ASN A 243 -5.86 -17.35 9.71
CA ASN A 243 -7.02 -16.95 10.51
C ASN A 243 -6.82 -15.69 11.38
N GLU A 244 -5.82 -14.88 11.11
CA GLU A 244 -5.68 -13.58 11.74
C GLU A 244 -6.60 -12.53 11.08
N LYS A 245 -7.02 -11.56 11.90
CA LYS A 245 -7.91 -10.47 11.47
C LYS A 245 -7.36 -9.14 11.92
N SER A 246 -7.40 -8.17 11.01
CA SER A 246 -7.03 -6.80 11.32
C SER A 246 -8.13 -5.83 10.87
N THR A 247 -8.63 -5.03 11.81
CA THR A 247 -9.58 -3.94 11.52
C THR A 247 -8.82 -2.63 11.53
N ARG A 248 -9.01 -1.80 10.51
CA ARG A 248 -8.32 -0.52 10.36
C ARG A 248 -9.28 0.61 10.13
N ILE A 249 -8.91 1.75 10.66
CA ILE A 249 -9.58 3.03 10.47
C ILE A 249 -8.51 4.04 10.08
N GLY A 250 -8.79 4.86 9.09
CA GLY A 250 -7.88 5.88 8.60
C GLY A 250 -8.59 7.20 8.34
N VAL A 251 -7.80 8.25 8.38
CA VAL A 251 -8.15 9.58 7.90
C VAL A 251 -6.98 10.12 7.09
N ALA A 252 -7.27 10.70 5.94
CA ALA A 252 -6.27 11.35 5.12
C ALA A 252 -6.76 12.72 4.66
N MET A 253 -5.81 13.65 4.52
CA MET A 253 -6.02 14.98 4.00
C MET A 253 -5.21 15.15 2.71
N ASN A 254 -5.88 15.63 1.68
CA ASN A 254 -5.29 15.91 0.37
C ASN A 254 -5.16 17.42 0.18
N VAL A 255 -3.94 17.89 -0.09
CA VAL A 255 -3.63 19.30 -0.29
C VAL A 255 -3.12 19.49 -1.71
N PRO A 256 -3.89 20.17 -2.58
CA PRO A 256 -3.43 20.50 -3.92
C PRO A 256 -2.23 21.47 -3.85
N ILE A 257 -1.23 21.24 -4.68
CA ILE A 257 -0.10 22.15 -4.87
C ILE A 257 -0.31 22.87 -6.20
N SER A 258 -0.63 24.14 -6.14
CA SER A 258 -0.59 25.01 -7.31
C SER A 258 0.85 25.47 -7.53
N CYS A 259 1.41 25.15 -8.68
CA CYS A 259 2.67 25.73 -9.16
C CYS A 259 2.40 26.95 -10.02
#